data_a4e140c75a8f892db07195eb95c28f36
#
_entry.id   a4e140c75a8f892db07195eb95c28f36
#
_cell.length_a   1.000
_cell.length_b   1.000
_cell.length_c   1.000
_cell.angle_alpha   90.00
_cell.angle_beta   90.00
_cell.angle_gamma   90.00
#
_symmetry.space_group_name_H-M   'P 1'
#
loop_
_entity.id
_entity.type
_entity.pdbx_description
1 polymer ?
#
loop_
_entity_poly.entity_id
_entity_poly.type
_entity_poly.pdbx_seq_one_letter_code
_entity_poly.pdbx_strand_id
1 'polypeptide(L)'
;RPDLTMPIGRFLATTNIELPRKFYYLGDVLMKNKQHRGDINQVTQGGIEMVGYEGIDAELECFAIIKEVNESQLNNTLLLEIGDARFSRAITDALGLTDGERADLLDALFTKYLPRYNELISEFKNNALYPFLMIWPRLFGTVNDIKNELSQVILPAGAQRILDSLMDLAGQIEATGQQVRIDVSTEPLQSYYTGLTFRGYVDGVSQYIVSGGRYDGLLSGFDGTPMPSVGMAFNIDVL
;
A
#
# COMPACT_ATOMS: atom_id res chain seq x y z
N ARG A 1 -5.07 20.49 3.70
CA ARG A 1 -4.12 19.43 4.08
C ARG A 1 -4.49 18.17 3.32
N PRO A 2 -3.56 17.49 2.64
CA PRO A 2 -3.87 16.25 1.91
C PRO A 2 -3.96 15.03 2.84
N ASP A 3 -3.26 15.04 3.98
CA ASP A 3 -3.30 14.03 5.03
C ASP A 3 -2.93 14.64 6.40
N LEU A 4 -3.02 13.86 7.46
CA LEU A 4 -2.66 14.26 8.82
C LEU A 4 -1.34 13.59 9.31
N THR A 5 -0.78 12.65 8.56
CA THR A 5 0.52 12.00 8.82
C THR A 5 1.68 13.01 8.72
N MET A 6 1.69 13.86 7.67
CA MET A 6 2.71 14.89 7.47
C MET A 6 2.80 15.90 8.63
N PRO A 7 1.68 16.46 9.16
CA PRO A 7 1.71 17.26 10.39
C PRO A 7 2.31 16.56 11.61
N ILE A 8 2.03 15.27 11.80
CA ILE A 8 2.61 14.48 12.90
C ILE A 8 4.12 14.32 12.70
N GLY A 9 4.55 13.99 11.49
CA GLY A 9 5.99 13.90 11.16
C GLY A 9 6.72 15.22 11.47
N ARG A 10 6.14 16.36 11.07
CA ARG A 10 6.69 17.68 11.40
C ARG A 10 6.70 17.98 12.89
N PHE A 11 5.64 17.62 13.60
CA PHE A 11 5.56 17.77 15.06
C PHE A 11 6.67 16.97 15.76
N LEU A 12 6.90 15.72 15.37
CA LEU A 12 7.96 14.87 15.91
C LEU A 12 9.36 15.42 15.64
N ALA A 13 9.60 15.94 14.44
CA ALA A 13 10.89 16.53 14.08
C ALA A 13 11.20 17.82 14.86
N THR A 14 10.18 18.51 15.40
CA THR A 14 10.33 19.78 16.15
C THR A 14 10.19 19.63 17.66
N THR A 15 9.87 18.43 18.14
CA THR A 15 9.66 18.14 19.57
C THR A 15 10.57 17.00 20.02
N ASN A 16 11.04 17.09 21.26
CA ASN A 16 11.88 16.03 21.83
C ASN A 16 11.01 15.01 22.57
N ILE A 17 10.24 14.20 21.81
CA ILE A 17 9.37 13.16 22.37
C ILE A 17 10.14 11.84 22.41
N GLU A 18 10.04 11.16 23.55
CA GLU A 18 10.59 9.82 23.72
C GLU A 18 9.83 8.80 22.85
N LEU A 19 10.56 8.02 22.06
CA LEU A 19 10.05 6.96 21.19
C LEU A 19 10.40 5.57 21.77
N PRO A 20 9.64 4.52 21.47
CA PRO A 20 8.50 4.48 20.54
C PRO A 20 7.23 5.14 21.09
N ARG A 21 6.38 5.66 20.19
CA ARG A 21 5.14 6.35 20.55
C ARG A 21 4.03 6.08 19.54
N LYS A 22 2.79 6.02 20.05
CA LYS A 22 1.57 5.96 19.24
C LYS A 22 0.84 7.28 19.31
N PHE A 23 0.35 7.74 18.19
CA PHE A 23 -0.45 8.95 18.05
C PHE A 23 -1.79 8.57 17.43
N TYR A 24 -2.85 9.26 17.80
CA TYR A 24 -4.12 9.21 17.10
C TYR A 24 -4.56 10.62 16.75
N TYR A 25 -5.36 10.72 15.72
CA TYR A 25 -5.90 11.99 15.28
C TYR A 25 -7.32 11.84 14.73
N LEU A 26 -8.04 12.95 14.78
CA LEU A 26 -9.33 13.13 14.10
C LEU A 26 -9.32 14.54 13.52
N GLY A 27 -9.66 14.67 12.23
CA GLY A 27 -9.71 15.97 11.58
C GLY A 27 -9.99 15.90 10.09
N ASP A 28 -10.26 17.07 9.52
CA ASP A 28 -10.60 17.20 8.11
C ASP A 28 -9.37 17.29 7.22
N VAL A 29 -9.41 16.56 6.11
CA VAL A 29 -8.43 16.60 5.02
C VAL A 29 -9.13 16.98 3.71
N LEU A 30 -8.35 17.54 2.78
CA LEU A 30 -8.82 17.84 1.44
C LEU A 30 -8.20 16.83 0.48
N MET A 31 -9.02 15.95 -0.06
CA MET A 31 -8.61 14.98 -1.07
C MET A 31 -8.83 15.57 -2.46
N LYS A 32 -7.80 15.47 -3.32
CA LYS A 32 -7.94 15.85 -4.73
C LYS A 32 -8.59 14.68 -5.47
N ASN A 33 -9.91 14.70 -5.62
CA ASN A 33 -10.58 13.75 -6.48
C ASN A 33 -10.19 13.98 -7.94
N LYS A 34 -9.68 12.95 -8.61
CA LYS A 34 -9.50 12.94 -10.06
C LYS A 34 -10.90 12.94 -10.66
N GLN A 35 -11.38 14.13 -10.97
CA GLN A 35 -12.54 14.42 -11.80
C GLN A 35 -13.58 13.30 -11.95
N HIS A 36 -14.69 13.37 -11.20
CA HIS A 36 -16.04 13.26 -11.77
C HIS A 36 -17.11 13.36 -10.67
N ARG A 37 -18.00 14.37 -10.86
CA ARG A 37 -19.35 14.48 -10.30
C ARG A 37 -19.48 14.56 -8.77
N GLY A 38 -19.42 15.77 -8.25
CA GLY A 38 -20.06 16.08 -6.95
C GLY A 38 -19.43 15.47 -5.70
N ASP A 39 -18.26 14.87 -5.82
CA ASP A 39 -17.56 14.29 -4.69
C ASP A 39 -17.10 15.38 -3.74
N ILE A 40 -17.38 15.19 -2.47
CA ILE A 40 -16.95 16.07 -1.40
C ILE A 40 -15.42 15.98 -1.35
N ASN A 41 -14.73 17.09 -1.60
CA ASN A 41 -13.27 17.16 -1.51
C ASN A 41 -12.76 17.18 -0.06
N GLN A 42 -13.64 17.40 0.90
CA GLN A 42 -13.32 17.39 2.33
C GLN A 42 -13.82 16.09 2.93
N VAL A 43 -12.95 15.42 3.66
CA VAL A 43 -13.21 14.13 4.31
C VAL A 43 -12.72 14.20 5.74
N THR A 44 -13.53 13.74 6.68
CA THR A 44 -13.10 13.56 8.07
C THR A 44 -12.30 12.27 8.21
N GLN A 45 -11.03 12.40 8.56
CA GLN A 45 -10.15 11.26 8.82
C GLN A 45 -9.95 11.02 10.30
N GLY A 46 -10.12 9.78 10.75
CA GLY A 46 -9.64 9.29 12.03
C GLY A 46 -8.50 8.29 11.80
N GLY A 47 -7.35 8.51 12.41
CA GLY A 47 -6.19 7.68 12.15
C GLY A 47 -5.25 7.49 13.33
N ILE A 48 -4.32 6.57 13.14
CA ILE A 48 -3.24 6.28 14.10
C ILE A 48 -1.91 6.28 13.37
N GLU A 49 -0.86 6.69 14.10
CA GLU A 49 0.53 6.63 13.68
C GLU A 49 1.37 5.99 14.80
N MET A 50 2.11 4.96 14.45
CA MET A 50 3.01 4.23 15.35
C MET A 50 4.45 4.47 14.90
N VAL A 51 5.22 5.20 15.70
CA VAL A 51 6.56 5.64 15.36
C VAL A 51 7.57 5.03 16.31
N GLY A 52 8.68 4.51 15.76
CA GLY A 52 9.74 3.84 16.52
C GLY A 52 9.47 2.35 16.80
N TYR A 53 8.48 1.74 16.17
CA TYR A 53 8.17 0.32 16.29
C TYR A 53 8.82 -0.47 15.16
N GLU A 54 9.80 -1.29 15.49
CA GLU A 54 10.46 -2.21 14.55
C GLU A 54 9.61 -3.47 14.30
N GLY A 55 9.93 -4.17 13.22
CA GLY A 55 9.25 -5.42 12.88
C GLY A 55 7.84 -5.22 12.31
N ILE A 56 7.02 -6.25 12.40
CA ILE A 56 5.65 -6.31 11.83
C ILE A 56 4.54 -6.05 12.86
N ASP A 57 4.87 -5.95 14.15
CA ASP A 57 3.86 -5.86 15.21
C ASP A 57 2.97 -4.63 15.09
N ALA A 58 3.52 -3.51 14.57
CA ALA A 58 2.76 -2.28 14.33
C ALA A 58 1.73 -2.46 13.20
N GLU A 59 2.09 -3.16 12.12
CA GLU A 59 1.14 -3.51 11.05
C GLU A 59 0.05 -4.46 11.56
N LEU A 60 0.42 -5.48 12.34
CA LEU A 60 -0.56 -6.41 12.92
C LEU A 60 -1.53 -5.69 13.85
N GLU A 61 -1.07 -4.68 14.60
CA GLU A 61 -1.95 -3.84 15.42
C GLU A 61 -2.91 -3.01 14.55
N CYS A 62 -2.45 -2.43 13.43
CA CYS A 62 -3.33 -1.77 12.47
C CYS A 62 -4.41 -2.74 11.98
N PHE A 63 -4.05 -3.96 11.59
CA PHE A 63 -5.03 -4.94 11.10
C PHE A 63 -5.99 -5.41 12.20
N ALA A 64 -5.54 -5.51 13.44
CA ALA A 64 -6.42 -5.82 14.56
C ALA A 64 -7.49 -4.72 14.78
N ILE A 65 -7.11 -3.45 14.68
CA ILE A 65 -8.03 -2.31 14.76
C ILE A 65 -9.00 -2.31 13.56
N ILE A 66 -8.49 -2.55 12.35
CA ILE A 66 -9.33 -2.66 11.15
C ILE A 66 -10.37 -3.76 11.32
N LYS A 67 -9.96 -4.92 11.83
CA LYS A 67 -10.86 -6.04 12.10
C LYS A 67 -11.94 -5.66 13.10
N GLU A 68 -11.60 -5.00 14.21
CA GLU A 68 -12.58 -4.56 15.21
C GLU A 68 -13.61 -3.59 14.62
N VAL A 69 -13.16 -2.63 13.80
CA VAL A 69 -14.07 -1.72 13.08
C VAL A 69 -14.95 -2.49 12.09
N ASN A 70 -14.37 -3.45 11.36
CA ASN A 70 -15.12 -4.29 10.43
C ASN A 70 -16.23 -5.09 11.12
N GLU A 71 -15.93 -5.67 12.28
CA GLU A 71 -16.91 -6.44 13.08
C GLU A 71 -17.98 -5.55 13.70
N SER A 72 -17.59 -4.39 14.25
CA SER A 72 -18.49 -3.54 15.03
C SER A 72 -19.33 -2.57 14.19
N GLN A 73 -18.82 -2.12 13.03
CA GLN A 73 -19.44 -1.05 12.22
C GLN A 73 -19.83 -1.50 10.82
N LEU A 74 -19.13 -2.49 10.24
CA LEU A 74 -19.24 -2.84 8.82
C LEU A 74 -19.79 -4.23 8.56
N ASN A 75 -20.34 -4.90 9.57
CA ASN A 75 -20.96 -6.24 9.47
C ASN A 75 -20.06 -7.29 8.77
N ASN A 76 -18.74 -7.20 8.94
CA ASN A 76 -17.74 -8.09 8.32
C ASN A 76 -17.71 -8.04 6.78
N THR A 77 -18.07 -6.91 6.17
CA THR A 77 -18.08 -6.75 4.70
C THR A 77 -16.81 -6.14 4.13
N LEU A 78 -15.85 -5.73 4.98
CA LEU A 78 -14.62 -5.10 4.55
C LEU A 78 -13.70 -6.12 3.87
N LEU A 79 -13.30 -5.82 2.62
CA LEU A 79 -12.22 -6.48 1.92
C LEU A 79 -10.95 -5.67 2.07
N LEU A 80 -9.92 -6.25 2.66
CA LEU A 80 -8.59 -5.65 2.77
C LEU A 80 -7.76 -6.01 1.54
N GLU A 81 -7.12 -5.04 0.93
CA GLU A 81 -6.13 -5.19 -0.13
C GLU A 81 -4.77 -4.80 0.42
N ILE A 82 -3.78 -5.67 0.29
CA ILE A 82 -2.40 -5.42 0.74
C ILE A 82 -1.42 -5.48 -0.41
N GLY A 83 -0.40 -4.65 -0.36
CA GLY A 83 0.70 -4.58 -1.32
C GLY A 83 1.99 -4.14 -0.66
N ASP A 84 3.03 -3.91 -1.46
CA ASP A 84 4.30 -3.38 -0.95
C ASP A 84 4.91 -2.42 -1.97
N ALA A 85 5.21 -1.21 -1.51
CA ALA A 85 5.77 -0.14 -2.36
C ALA A 85 7.14 -0.50 -2.97
N ARG A 86 7.87 -1.45 -2.38
CA ARG A 86 9.17 -1.91 -2.87
C ARG A 86 9.08 -2.91 -4.02
N PHE A 87 7.93 -3.57 -4.21
CA PHE A 87 7.80 -4.67 -5.17
C PHE A 87 8.06 -4.22 -6.60
N SER A 88 7.40 -3.15 -7.04
CA SER A 88 7.56 -2.61 -8.40
C SER A 88 9.00 -2.16 -8.67
N ARG A 89 9.66 -1.59 -7.67
CA ARG A 89 11.07 -1.21 -7.78
C ARG A 89 11.97 -2.43 -7.93
N ALA A 90 11.76 -3.48 -7.13
CA ALA A 90 12.56 -4.72 -7.22
C ALA A 90 12.47 -5.38 -8.61
N ILE A 91 11.31 -5.31 -9.26
CA ILE A 91 11.14 -5.79 -10.64
C ILE A 91 11.87 -4.89 -11.64
N THR A 92 11.67 -3.58 -11.56
CA THR A 92 12.26 -2.64 -12.53
C THR A 92 13.77 -2.50 -12.39
N ASP A 93 14.32 -2.65 -11.19
CA ASP A 93 15.78 -2.73 -10.96
C ASP A 93 16.38 -3.98 -11.62
N ALA A 94 15.68 -5.13 -11.55
CA ALA A 94 16.13 -6.37 -12.19
C ALA A 94 16.06 -6.31 -13.73
N LEU A 95 15.25 -5.42 -14.30
CA LEU A 95 15.20 -5.16 -15.74
C LEU A 95 16.32 -4.20 -16.19
N GLY A 96 17.01 -3.53 -15.27
CA GLY A 96 18.07 -2.57 -15.56
C GLY A 96 17.58 -1.27 -16.18
N LEU A 97 16.32 -0.86 -15.88
CA LEU A 97 15.69 0.33 -16.42
C LEU A 97 16.33 1.62 -15.88
N THR A 98 16.45 2.62 -16.73
CA THR A 98 16.69 4.01 -16.32
C THR A 98 15.48 4.56 -15.55
N ASP A 99 15.64 5.67 -14.84
CA ASP A 99 14.53 6.28 -14.08
C ASP A 99 13.36 6.70 -15.00
N GLY A 100 13.65 7.17 -16.22
CA GLY A 100 12.64 7.53 -17.22
C GLY A 100 11.85 6.31 -17.72
N GLU A 101 12.54 5.24 -18.12
CA GLU A 101 11.90 3.99 -18.58
C GLU A 101 11.07 3.34 -17.46
N ARG A 102 11.59 3.39 -16.24
CA ARG A 102 10.85 2.93 -15.04
C ARG A 102 9.56 3.71 -14.86
N ALA A 103 9.62 5.04 -14.91
CA ALA A 103 8.45 5.89 -14.76
C ALA A 103 7.39 5.59 -15.83
N ASP A 104 7.79 5.46 -17.09
CA ASP A 104 6.90 5.15 -18.20
C ASP A 104 6.23 3.77 -18.04
N LEU A 105 7.01 2.75 -17.66
CA LEU A 105 6.49 1.40 -17.46
C LEU A 105 5.50 1.34 -16.30
N LEU A 106 5.85 1.95 -15.16
CA LEU A 106 5.01 1.96 -13.97
C LEU A 106 3.77 2.82 -14.15
N ASP A 107 3.84 3.94 -14.87
CA ASP A 107 2.65 4.74 -15.22
C ASP A 107 1.67 3.93 -16.06
N ALA A 108 2.15 3.25 -17.10
CA ALA A 108 1.32 2.38 -17.93
C ALA A 108 0.72 1.19 -17.15
N LEU A 109 1.48 0.60 -16.22
CA LEU A 109 1.03 -0.47 -15.33
C LEU A 109 -0.08 0.01 -14.39
N PHE A 110 0.15 1.09 -13.68
CA PHE A 110 -0.72 1.58 -12.61
C PHE A 110 -1.99 2.24 -13.16
N THR A 111 -1.90 2.90 -14.31
CA THR A 111 -3.08 3.44 -15.01
C THR A 111 -3.85 2.38 -15.78
N LYS A 112 -3.34 1.13 -15.81
CA LYS A 112 -3.89 0.00 -16.59
C LYS A 112 -3.99 0.32 -18.09
N TYR A 113 -3.09 1.17 -18.61
CA TYR A 113 -3.02 1.48 -20.03
C TYR A 113 -2.29 0.35 -20.76
N LEU A 114 -2.98 -0.79 -20.91
CA LEU A 114 -2.43 -2.04 -21.44
C LEU A 114 -1.78 -1.92 -22.83
N PRO A 115 -2.29 -1.13 -23.81
CA PRO A 115 -1.61 -0.97 -25.09
C PRO A 115 -0.18 -0.44 -24.93
N ARG A 116 0.01 0.61 -24.14
CA ARG A 116 1.33 1.19 -23.88
C ARG A 116 2.20 0.25 -23.05
N TYR A 117 1.63 -0.38 -22.04
CA TYR A 117 2.32 -1.37 -21.22
C TYR A 117 2.89 -2.50 -22.07
N ASN A 118 2.06 -3.10 -22.98
CA ASN A 118 2.46 -4.18 -23.87
C ASN A 118 3.55 -3.75 -24.86
N GLU A 119 3.48 -2.52 -25.37
CA GLU A 119 4.54 -1.94 -26.20
C GLU A 119 5.87 -1.92 -25.44
N LEU A 120 5.90 -1.34 -24.24
CA LEU A 120 7.10 -1.21 -23.43
C LEU A 120 7.71 -2.56 -23.06
N ILE A 121 6.90 -3.52 -22.61
CA ILE A 121 7.43 -4.84 -22.24
C ILE A 121 7.88 -5.68 -23.47
N SER A 122 7.48 -5.32 -24.67
CA SER A 122 7.86 -6.05 -25.90
C SER A 122 9.38 -6.08 -26.13
N GLU A 123 10.11 -5.12 -25.60
CA GLU A 123 11.57 -5.07 -25.67
C GLU A 123 12.23 -6.17 -24.81
N PHE A 124 11.51 -6.71 -23.83
CA PHE A 124 11.98 -7.73 -22.90
C PHE A 124 11.60 -9.17 -23.27
N LYS A 125 11.15 -9.44 -24.51
CA LYS A 125 10.71 -10.79 -24.96
C LYS A 125 11.72 -11.91 -24.72
N ASN A 126 13.00 -11.58 -24.76
CA ASN A 126 14.10 -12.52 -24.50
C ASN A 126 14.60 -12.50 -23.06
N ASN A 127 14.00 -11.70 -22.17
CA ASN A 127 14.34 -11.62 -20.76
C ASN A 127 13.58 -12.71 -19.97
N ALA A 128 14.24 -13.31 -18.99
CA ALA A 128 13.64 -14.33 -18.13
C ALA A 128 12.40 -13.82 -17.36
N LEU A 129 12.27 -12.50 -17.16
CA LEU A 129 11.13 -11.88 -16.48
C LEU A 129 9.93 -11.65 -17.42
N TYR A 130 10.07 -11.86 -18.72
CA TYR A 130 8.97 -11.57 -19.66
C TYR A 130 7.67 -12.31 -19.33
N PRO A 131 7.67 -13.60 -18.93
CA PRO A 131 6.45 -14.28 -18.49
C PRO A 131 5.77 -13.59 -17.30
N PHE A 132 6.55 -13.06 -16.36
CA PHE A 132 6.02 -12.26 -15.24
C PHE A 132 5.41 -10.94 -15.74
N LEU A 133 6.11 -10.20 -16.60
CA LEU A 133 5.63 -8.92 -17.13
C LEU A 133 4.28 -9.07 -17.83
N MET A 134 4.03 -10.18 -18.51
CA MET A 134 2.76 -10.46 -19.19
C MET A 134 1.58 -10.62 -18.23
N ILE A 135 1.79 -11.08 -17.01
CA ILE A 135 0.74 -11.30 -16.03
C ILE A 135 0.64 -10.16 -14.99
N TRP A 136 1.69 -9.36 -14.81
CA TRP A 136 1.78 -8.35 -13.77
C TRP A 136 0.58 -7.39 -13.70
N PRO A 137 0.02 -6.84 -14.80
CA PRO A 137 -1.12 -5.92 -14.72
C PRO A 137 -2.39 -6.50 -14.08
N ARG A 138 -2.49 -7.84 -14.01
CA ARG A 138 -3.63 -8.57 -13.43
C ARG A 138 -3.27 -9.41 -12.21
N LEU A 139 -2.06 -9.24 -11.68
CA LEU A 139 -1.57 -10.02 -10.53
C LEU A 139 -2.15 -9.47 -9.23
N PHE A 140 -3.36 -9.86 -8.94
CA PHE A 140 -4.07 -9.58 -7.70
C PHE A 140 -5.00 -10.75 -7.34
N GLY A 141 -5.27 -10.95 -6.08
CA GLY A 141 -6.16 -12.01 -5.62
C GLY A 141 -5.80 -12.58 -4.26
N THR A 142 -6.40 -13.71 -3.93
CA THR A 142 -6.05 -14.48 -2.72
C THR A 142 -4.63 -15.04 -2.82
N VAL A 143 -4.09 -15.53 -1.70
CA VAL A 143 -2.79 -16.22 -1.69
C VAL A 143 -2.75 -17.36 -2.70
N ASN A 144 -3.86 -18.10 -2.85
CA ASN A 144 -3.93 -19.21 -3.81
C ASN A 144 -3.94 -18.71 -5.26
N ASP A 145 -4.64 -17.61 -5.56
CA ASP A 145 -4.64 -17.02 -6.90
C ASP A 145 -3.23 -16.58 -7.29
N ILE A 146 -2.52 -15.89 -6.40
CA ILE A 146 -1.14 -15.45 -6.61
C ILE A 146 -0.20 -16.65 -6.85
N LYS A 147 -0.29 -17.70 -6.02
CA LYS A 147 0.51 -18.91 -6.19
C LYS A 147 0.26 -19.62 -7.52
N ASN A 148 -0.98 -19.69 -7.95
CA ASN A 148 -1.37 -20.32 -9.21
C ASN A 148 -0.82 -19.54 -10.41
N GLU A 149 -1.01 -18.21 -10.44
CA GLU A 149 -0.51 -17.34 -11.53
C GLU A 149 1.03 -17.39 -11.64
N LEU A 150 1.73 -17.50 -10.51
CA LEU A 150 3.20 -17.52 -10.48
C LEU A 150 3.82 -18.92 -10.55
N SER A 151 3.02 -19.98 -10.67
CA SER A 151 3.51 -21.37 -10.62
C SER A 151 4.59 -21.72 -11.66
N GLN A 152 4.65 -21.00 -12.78
CA GLN A 152 5.62 -21.19 -13.86
C GLN A 152 6.50 -19.95 -14.10
N VAL A 153 6.53 -19.03 -13.14
CA VAL A 153 7.21 -17.75 -13.27
C VAL A 153 8.35 -17.66 -12.27
N ILE A 154 9.49 -17.17 -12.73
CA ILE A 154 10.65 -16.92 -11.87
C ILE A 154 10.71 -15.41 -11.60
N LEU A 155 10.72 -15.05 -10.33
CA LEU A 155 10.89 -13.67 -9.86
C LEU A 155 12.35 -13.40 -9.44
N PRO A 156 12.82 -12.15 -9.54
CA PRO A 156 14.06 -11.74 -8.89
C PRO A 156 14.00 -12.01 -7.39
N ALA A 157 15.09 -12.43 -6.78
CA ALA A 157 15.12 -12.81 -5.36
C ALA A 157 14.59 -11.71 -4.41
N GLY A 158 14.79 -10.43 -4.77
CA GLY A 158 14.24 -9.31 -4.01
C GLY A 158 12.71 -9.26 -4.05
N ALA A 159 12.12 -9.36 -5.25
CA ALA A 159 10.68 -9.36 -5.44
C ALA A 159 10.03 -10.61 -4.83
N GLN A 160 10.68 -11.78 -4.97
CA GLN A 160 10.20 -13.02 -4.36
C GLN A 160 10.07 -12.91 -2.85
N ARG A 161 11.11 -12.41 -2.16
CA ARG A 161 11.06 -12.23 -0.69
C ARG A 161 9.95 -11.28 -0.24
N ILE A 162 9.71 -10.20 -0.99
CA ILE A 162 8.62 -9.27 -0.70
C ILE A 162 7.27 -9.98 -0.84
N LEU A 163 7.09 -10.73 -1.92
CA LEU A 163 5.85 -11.44 -2.18
C LEU A 163 5.61 -12.57 -1.16
N ASP A 164 6.64 -13.32 -0.78
CA ASP A 164 6.55 -14.34 0.26
C ASP A 164 6.08 -13.72 1.59
N SER A 165 6.65 -12.57 1.97
CA SER A 165 6.25 -11.84 3.17
C SER A 165 4.79 -11.35 3.10
N LEU A 166 4.33 -10.89 1.92
CA LEU A 166 2.93 -10.51 1.71
C LEU A 166 1.99 -11.71 1.81
N MET A 167 2.37 -12.86 1.26
CA MET A 167 1.58 -14.09 1.33
C MET A 167 1.48 -14.62 2.77
N ASP A 168 2.58 -14.58 3.53
CA ASP A 168 2.59 -14.97 4.94
C ASP A 168 1.70 -14.04 5.77
N LEU A 169 1.78 -12.73 5.53
CA LEU A 169 0.94 -11.74 6.21
C LEU A 169 -0.54 -11.93 5.84
N ALA A 170 -0.86 -12.11 4.55
CA ALA A 170 -2.22 -12.40 4.12
C ALA A 170 -2.79 -13.63 4.82
N GLY A 171 -2.00 -14.70 4.93
CA GLY A 171 -2.40 -15.91 5.66
C GLY A 171 -2.68 -15.65 7.15
N GLN A 172 -1.89 -14.80 7.81
CA GLN A 172 -2.13 -14.40 9.20
C GLN A 172 -3.43 -13.59 9.33
N ILE A 173 -3.70 -12.66 8.40
CA ILE A 173 -4.92 -11.85 8.39
C ILE A 173 -6.15 -12.76 8.13
N GLU A 174 -6.09 -13.64 7.13
CA GLU A 174 -7.16 -14.61 6.83
C GLU A 174 -7.49 -15.52 8.04
N ALA A 175 -6.48 -15.95 8.78
CA ALA A 175 -6.66 -16.75 9.99
C ALA A 175 -7.48 -16.04 11.09
N THR A 176 -7.56 -14.72 11.06
CA THR A 176 -8.43 -13.93 11.94
C THR A 176 -9.89 -13.85 11.46
N GLY A 177 -10.21 -14.36 10.27
CA GLY A 177 -11.52 -14.24 9.61
C GLY A 177 -11.69 -12.98 8.78
N GLN A 178 -10.66 -12.10 8.67
CA GLN A 178 -10.71 -10.92 7.82
C GLN A 178 -10.44 -11.29 6.36
N GLN A 179 -11.29 -10.82 5.45
CA GLN A 179 -11.06 -11.00 4.01
C GLN A 179 -9.87 -10.14 3.56
N VAL A 180 -8.92 -10.75 2.85
CA VAL A 180 -7.74 -10.06 2.33
C VAL A 180 -7.40 -10.52 0.92
N ARG A 181 -6.85 -9.62 0.11
CA ARG A 181 -6.25 -9.86 -1.20
C ARG A 181 -4.89 -9.19 -1.29
N ILE A 182 -4.03 -9.76 -2.11
CA ILE A 182 -2.74 -9.17 -2.45
C ILE A 182 -2.90 -8.47 -3.80
N ASP A 183 -2.44 -7.22 -3.91
CA ASP A 183 -2.27 -6.52 -5.18
C ASP A 183 -0.88 -5.90 -5.26
N VAL A 184 -0.07 -6.36 -6.20
CA VAL A 184 1.27 -5.84 -6.49
C VAL A 184 1.32 -5.09 -7.82
N SER A 185 0.16 -4.80 -8.39
CA SER A 185 -0.01 -4.14 -9.70
C SER A 185 -0.65 -2.75 -9.59
N THR A 186 -0.83 -2.25 -8.37
CA THR A 186 -1.46 -0.95 -8.09
C THR A 186 -0.45 0.03 -7.49
N GLU A 187 -0.59 1.31 -7.83
CA GLU A 187 0.27 2.38 -7.31
C GLU A 187 0.05 2.55 -5.80
N PRO A 188 1.12 2.65 -4.99
CA PRO A 188 1.01 3.07 -3.61
C PRO A 188 0.31 4.43 -3.49
N LEU A 189 -0.61 4.59 -2.52
CA LEU A 189 -1.38 5.84 -2.36
C LEU A 189 -0.50 7.06 -2.06
N GLN A 190 0.60 6.85 -1.38
CA GLN A 190 1.52 7.89 -0.97
C GLN A 190 2.94 7.56 -1.45
N SER A 191 3.61 8.54 -2.01
CA SER A 191 4.98 8.40 -2.51
C SER A 191 6.02 8.19 -1.40
N TYR A 192 5.66 8.48 -0.16
CA TYR A 192 6.53 8.29 0.99
C TYR A 192 6.47 6.87 1.60
N TYR A 193 5.61 5.97 1.11
CA TYR A 193 5.60 4.59 1.58
C TYR A 193 6.89 3.85 1.19
N THR A 194 7.46 3.16 2.19
CA THR A 194 8.75 2.45 2.08
C THR A 194 8.64 0.95 2.27
N GLY A 195 7.44 0.42 2.42
CA GLY A 195 7.17 -0.99 2.69
C GLY A 195 5.73 -1.36 2.40
N LEU A 196 5.16 -2.15 3.31
CA LEU A 196 3.75 -2.57 3.25
C LEU A 196 2.81 -1.40 3.01
N THR A 197 1.83 -1.62 2.14
CA THR A 197 0.70 -0.71 1.91
C THR A 197 -0.61 -1.48 1.98
N PHE A 198 -1.69 -0.83 2.41
CA PHE A 198 -3.00 -1.47 2.45
C PHE A 198 -4.15 -0.48 2.25
N ARG A 199 -5.27 -1.01 1.76
CA ARG A 199 -6.55 -0.32 1.58
C ARG A 199 -7.68 -1.25 1.98
N GLY A 200 -8.76 -0.70 2.53
CA GLY A 200 -9.97 -1.46 2.82
C GLY A 200 -11.17 -0.93 2.06
N TYR A 201 -11.92 -1.82 1.45
CA TYR A 201 -13.09 -1.53 0.62
C TYR A 201 -14.32 -2.21 1.19
N VAL A 202 -15.48 -1.58 0.98
CA VAL A 202 -16.81 -2.12 1.34
C VAL A 202 -17.71 -2.00 0.12
N ASP A 203 -18.56 -2.99 -0.10
CA ASP A 203 -19.52 -2.97 -1.19
C ASP A 203 -20.43 -1.74 -1.14
N GLY A 204 -20.66 -1.13 -2.30
CA GLY A 204 -21.50 0.06 -2.41
C GLY A 204 -20.78 1.38 -2.13
N VAL A 205 -19.53 1.35 -1.67
CA VAL A 205 -18.69 2.56 -1.49
C VAL A 205 -17.64 2.59 -2.60
N SER A 206 -17.62 3.67 -3.38
CA SER A 206 -16.74 3.78 -4.56
C SER A 206 -15.27 4.03 -4.23
N GLN A 207 -14.96 4.35 -2.98
CA GLN A 207 -13.62 4.65 -2.50
C GLN A 207 -13.24 3.70 -1.37
N TYR A 208 -11.91 3.58 -1.11
CA TYR A 208 -11.46 2.89 0.09
C TYR A 208 -11.92 3.67 1.34
N ILE A 209 -12.30 2.94 2.37
CA ILE A 209 -12.74 3.51 3.65
C ILE A 209 -11.61 3.55 4.69
N VAL A 210 -10.57 2.76 4.50
CA VAL A 210 -9.35 2.78 5.29
C VAL A 210 -8.14 2.62 4.37
N SER A 211 -7.07 3.29 4.68
CA SER A 211 -5.78 3.10 4.02
C SER A 211 -4.62 3.35 4.97
N GLY A 212 -3.49 2.72 4.68
CA GLY A 212 -2.29 2.88 5.48
C GLY A 212 -1.07 2.23 4.86
N GLY A 213 0.03 2.26 5.61
CA GLY A 213 1.28 1.63 5.20
C GLY A 213 2.47 2.04 6.04
N ARG A 214 3.63 1.45 5.70
CA ARG A 214 4.93 1.73 6.31
C ARG A 214 5.65 2.87 5.58
N TYR A 215 6.23 3.81 6.36
CA TYR A 215 6.88 5.02 5.82
C TYR A 215 8.12 5.44 6.64
N ASP A 216 9.08 4.56 6.81
CA ASP A 216 10.26 4.74 7.67
C ASP A 216 11.12 5.97 7.31
N GLY A 217 11.05 6.43 6.06
CA GLY A 217 11.80 7.59 5.56
C GLY A 217 11.14 8.95 5.78
N LEU A 218 9.89 9.02 6.25
CA LEU A 218 9.14 10.29 6.29
C LEU A 218 9.79 11.34 7.18
N LEU A 219 10.29 10.95 8.35
CA LEU A 219 10.91 11.88 9.31
C LEU A 219 12.21 12.50 8.76
N SER A 220 12.92 11.83 7.86
CA SER A 220 14.13 12.38 7.22
C SER A 220 13.82 13.63 6.38
N GLY A 221 12.61 13.76 5.85
CA GLY A 221 12.16 14.95 5.13
C GLY A 221 11.96 16.19 6.01
N PHE A 222 12.04 16.04 7.34
CA PHE A 222 11.92 17.12 8.34
C PHE A 222 13.18 17.28 9.19
N ASP A 223 14.36 16.97 8.64
CA ASP A 223 15.65 16.99 9.35
C ASP A 223 15.76 15.95 10.50
N GLY A 224 14.86 14.98 10.54
CA GLY A 224 14.90 13.86 11.48
C GLY A 224 15.71 12.68 10.97
N THR A 225 16.05 11.76 11.86
CA THR A 225 16.60 10.45 11.48
C THR A 225 15.48 9.55 10.94
N PRO A 226 15.76 8.69 9.92
CA PRO A 226 14.81 7.65 9.52
C PRO A 226 14.34 6.84 10.74
N MET A 227 13.04 6.60 10.83
CA MET A 227 12.45 5.93 11.99
C MET A 227 11.37 4.97 11.52
N PRO A 228 11.37 3.70 11.98
CA PRO A 228 10.29 2.78 11.66
C PRO A 228 8.93 3.39 12.00
N SER A 229 8.08 3.51 11.00
CA SER A 229 6.80 4.20 11.14
C SER A 229 5.73 3.51 10.30
N VAL A 230 4.59 3.26 10.93
CA VAL A 230 3.40 2.68 10.31
C VAL A 230 2.19 3.49 10.74
N GLY A 231 1.30 3.76 9.81
CA GLY A 231 0.07 4.46 10.13
C GLY A 231 -1.09 4.05 9.24
N MET A 232 -2.29 4.41 9.70
CA MET A 232 -3.52 4.24 8.93
C MET A 232 -4.54 5.32 9.23
N ALA A 233 -5.44 5.54 8.28
CA ALA A 233 -6.57 6.45 8.45
C ALA A 233 -7.86 5.84 7.90
N PHE A 234 -8.94 5.98 8.65
CA PHE A 234 -10.31 5.74 8.21
C PHE A 234 -10.95 7.01 7.68
N ASN A 235 -11.78 6.89 6.66
CA ASN A 235 -12.76 7.89 6.28
C ASN A 235 -13.97 7.74 7.20
N ILE A 236 -14.10 8.64 8.18
CA ILE A 236 -15.15 8.58 9.19
C ILE A 236 -16.54 8.88 8.60
N ASP A 237 -16.58 9.66 7.51
CA ASP A 237 -17.87 10.09 6.91
C ASP A 237 -18.62 8.92 6.24
N VAL A 238 -17.98 7.77 6.05
CA VAL A 238 -18.56 6.57 5.40
C VAL A 238 -18.58 5.33 6.31
N LEU A 239 -18.20 5.47 7.58
CA LEU A 239 -18.38 4.47 8.62
C LEU A 239 -19.76 4.68 9.27
#